data_2f70fa2ab0f13a11b318371358cc2d51
#
_entry.id   2f70fa2ab0f13a11b318371358cc2d51
#
_cell.length_a   1.000
_cell.length_b   1.000
_cell.length_c   1.000
_cell.angle_alpha   90.00
_cell.angle_beta   90.00
_cell.angle_gamma   90.00
#
_symmetry.space_group_name_H-M   'P 1'
#
loop_
_entity.id
_entity.type
_entity.pdbx_description
1 polymer ?
#
loop_
_entity_poly.entity_id
_entity_poly.type
_entity_poly.pdbx_seq_one_letter_code
_entity_poly.pdbx_strand_id
1 'polypeptide(L)'
;MNAVAIPPFERFYEDHRDEIYAYLRKLAGRDVADDAFQETFLRALRAYPRLEHGRHLRAWAYRIATRVAIDERRRRMPAARLPELPADDSRPAYAELDHLTGDLPATERAAVVLRYGYDLNYADIASALGSSEEAARQAASSGVRRLRRRMT
;
A
#
# COMPACT_ATOMS: atom_id res chain seq x y z
N MET A 1 -8.28 -31.20 -4.68
CA MET A 1 -8.18 -29.79 -4.30
C MET A 1 -7.55 -29.02 -5.43
N ASN A 2 -8.27 -28.04 -5.89
CA ASN A 2 -7.80 -27.27 -7.04
C ASN A 2 -6.97 -26.08 -6.56
N ALA A 3 -5.67 -26.15 -6.75
CA ALA A 3 -4.84 -24.96 -6.64
C ALA A 3 -5.30 -23.97 -7.71
N VAL A 4 -5.52 -22.72 -7.33
CA VAL A 4 -5.83 -21.69 -8.33
C VAL A 4 -4.61 -21.51 -9.22
N ALA A 5 -4.81 -21.56 -10.53
CA ALA A 5 -3.74 -21.43 -11.49
C ALA A 5 -3.07 -20.05 -11.37
N ILE A 6 -1.75 -20.04 -11.50
CA ILE A 6 -0.98 -18.81 -11.51
C ILE A 6 -0.97 -18.28 -12.95
N PRO A 7 -1.51 -17.08 -13.22
CA PRO A 7 -1.45 -16.51 -14.57
C PRO A 7 -0.01 -16.17 -14.98
N PRO A 8 0.26 -15.96 -16.27
CA PRO A 8 1.55 -15.40 -16.68
C PRO A 8 1.81 -14.06 -16.01
N PHE A 9 3.08 -13.74 -15.75
CA PHE A 9 3.44 -12.50 -15.06
C PHE A 9 2.89 -11.25 -15.77
N GLU A 10 2.91 -11.25 -17.11
CA GLU A 10 2.40 -10.12 -17.89
C GLU A 10 0.94 -9.82 -17.56
N ARG A 11 0.14 -10.87 -17.39
CA ARG A 11 -1.27 -10.70 -17.03
C ARG A 11 -1.43 -10.18 -15.60
N PHE A 12 -0.67 -10.74 -14.67
CA PHE A 12 -0.63 -10.24 -13.31
C PHE A 12 -0.27 -8.74 -13.28
N TYR A 13 0.75 -8.35 -14.04
CA TYR A 13 1.18 -6.97 -14.15
C TYR A 13 0.07 -6.07 -14.69
N GLU A 14 -0.54 -6.46 -15.80
CA GLU A 14 -1.62 -5.68 -16.41
C GLU A 14 -2.83 -5.53 -15.50
N ASP A 15 -3.19 -6.58 -14.78
CA ASP A 15 -4.36 -6.59 -13.91
C ASP A 15 -4.18 -5.69 -12.69
N HIS A 16 -2.96 -5.49 -12.21
CA HIS A 16 -2.73 -4.82 -10.92
C HIS A 16 -1.92 -3.53 -11.01
N ARG A 17 -1.35 -3.21 -12.16
CA ARG A 17 -0.44 -2.08 -12.30
C ARG A 17 -1.06 -0.74 -11.90
N ASP A 18 -2.26 -0.48 -12.35
CA ASP A 18 -2.89 0.83 -12.14
C ASP A 18 -3.25 1.04 -10.67
N GLU A 19 -3.84 0.04 -10.02
CA GLU A 19 -4.18 0.17 -8.61
C GLU A 19 -2.95 0.22 -7.72
N ILE A 20 -1.90 -0.53 -8.05
CA ILE A 20 -0.64 -0.50 -7.28
C ILE A 20 0.03 0.86 -7.44
N TYR A 21 0.08 1.42 -8.64
CA TYR A 21 0.65 2.75 -8.85
C TYR A 21 -0.10 3.82 -8.06
N ALA A 22 -1.43 3.79 -8.11
CA ALA A 22 -2.26 4.73 -7.36
C ALA A 22 -2.04 4.60 -5.86
N TYR A 23 -1.94 3.37 -5.36
CA TYR A 23 -1.65 3.10 -3.96
C TYR A 23 -0.28 3.64 -3.55
N LEU A 24 0.74 3.41 -4.36
CA LEU A 24 2.10 3.90 -4.07
C LEU A 24 2.16 5.43 -4.05
N ARG A 25 1.42 6.10 -4.94
CA ARG A 25 1.34 7.55 -4.90
C ARG A 25 0.75 8.05 -3.59
N LYS A 26 -0.29 7.38 -3.09
CA LYS A 26 -0.95 7.74 -1.83
C LYS A 26 -0.07 7.44 -0.62
N LEU A 27 0.63 6.31 -0.66
CA LEU A 27 1.42 5.86 0.49
C LEU A 27 2.77 6.55 0.58
N ALA A 28 3.46 6.74 -0.54
CA ALA A 28 4.84 7.21 -0.58
C ALA A 28 5.02 8.62 -1.15
N GLY A 29 4.00 9.16 -1.80
CA GLY A 29 4.06 10.45 -2.45
C GLY A 29 4.54 10.37 -3.90
N ARG A 30 4.32 11.45 -4.62
CA ARG A 30 4.54 11.53 -6.06
C ARG A 30 6.00 11.30 -6.45
N ASP A 31 6.94 11.86 -5.68
CA ASP A 31 8.37 11.80 -6.00
C ASP A 31 8.95 10.40 -5.87
N VAL A 32 8.34 9.56 -5.05
CA VAL A 32 8.83 8.22 -4.75
C VAL A 32 8.06 7.16 -5.53
N ALA A 33 6.85 7.47 -5.98
CA ALA A 33 5.92 6.48 -6.55
C ALA A 33 6.48 5.76 -7.78
N ASP A 34 7.16 6.47 -8.67
CA ASP A 34 7.68 5.86 -9.89
C ASP A 34 8.76 4.82 -9.58
N ASP A 35 9.72 5.18 -8.74
CA ASP A 35 10.79 4.25 -8.33
C ASP A 35 10.22 3.10 -7.50
N ALA A 36 9.29 3.40 -6.61
CA ALA A 36 8.64 2.37 -5.79
C ALA A 36 7.82 1.41 -6.66
N PHE A 37 7.16 1.91 -7.69
CA PHE A 37 6.41 1.09 -8.63
C PHE A 37 7.33 0.11 -9.37
N GLN A 38 8.43 0.61 -9.92
CA GLN A 38 9.40 -0.24 -10.61
C GLN A 38 9.97 -1.30 -9.67
N GLU A 39 10.40 -0.92 -8.48
CA GLU A 39 10.96 -1.85 -7.51
C GLU A 39 9.92 -2.89 -7.07
N THR A 40 8.67 -2.49 -6.90
CA THR A 40 7.58 -3.42 -6.55
C THR A 40 7.46 -4.53 -7.58
N PHE A 41 7.38 -4.18 -8.86
CA PHE A 41 7.20 -5.19 -9.90
C PHE A 41 8.47 -5.96 -10.23
N LEU A 42 9.66 -5.39 -9.98
CA LEU A 42 10.90 -6.16 -10.04
C LEU A 42 10.95 -7.22 -8.94
N ARG A 43 10.60 -6.86 -7.71
CA ARG A 43 10.52 -7.85 -6.62
C ARG A 43 9.45 -8.91 -6.90
N ALA A 44 8.32 -8.49 -7.43
CA ALA A 44 7.26 -9.43 -7.83
C ALA A 44 7.75 -10.39 -8.89
N LEU A 45 8.43 -9.90 -9.92
CA LEU A 45 8.98 -10.74 -11.00
C LEU A 45 9.96 -11.77 -10.46
N ARG A 46 10.86 -11.36 -9.57
CA ARG A 46 11.84 -12.26 -8.96
C ARG A 46 11.20 -13.34 -8.09
N ALA A 47 10.12 -12.98 -7.38
CA ALA A 47 9.43 -13.90 -6.48
C ALA A 47 8.38 -14.76 -7.20
N TYR A 48 7.95 -14.36 -8.39
CA TYR A 48 6.86 -15.00 -9.11
C TYR A 48 7.06 -16.50 -9.33
N PRO A 49 8.28 -16.98 -9.74
CA PRO A 49 8.49 -18.42 -9.93
C PRO A 49 8.34 -19.26 -8.66
N ARG A 50 8.39 -18.62 -7.48
CA ARG A 50 8.26 -19.32 -6.20
C ARG A 50 6.84 -19.40 -5.69
N LEU A 51 5.88 -18.78 -6.39
CA LEU A 51 4.47 -18.85 -5.99
C LEU A 51 3.97 -20.28 -6.13
N GLU A 52 3.28 -20.74 -5.11
CA GLU A 52 2.71 -22.08 -5.07
C GLU A 52 1.30 -22.15 -5.64
N HIS A 53 0.57 -21.02 -5.61
CA HIS A 53 -0.79 -20.91 -6.13
C HIS A 53 -1.10 -19.46 -6.49
N GLY A 54 -2.18 -19.29 -7.27
CA GLY A 54 -2.63 -17.98 -7.71
C GLY A 54 -3.65 -17.31 -6.81
N ARG A 55 -3.83 -17.80 -5.58
CA ARG A 55 -4.77 -17.19 -4.63
C ARG A 55 -4.17 -15.92 -4.05
N HIS A 56 -5.01 -14.93 -3.86
CA HIS A 56 -4.65 -13.69 -3.17
C HIS A 56 -3.48 -12.92 -3.83
N LEU A 57 -3.36 -13.00 -5.16
CA LEU A 57 -2.32 -12.27 -5.88
C LEU A 57 -2.45 -10.76 -5.69
N ARG A 58 -3.67 -10.24 -5.58
CA ARG A 58 -3.88 -8.83 -5.32
C ARG A 58 -3.30 -8.42 -3.96
N ALA A 59 -3.62 -9.18 -2.91
CA ALA A 59 -3.07 -8.92 -1.58
C ALA A 59 -1.54 -9.08 -1.56
N TRP A 60 -1.03 -10.06 -2.28
CA TRP A 60 0.42 -10.28 -2.42
C TRP A 60 1.11 -9.08 -3.07
N ALA A 61 0.50 -8.51 -4.12
CA ALA A 61 1.02 -7.31 -4.77
C ALA A 61 1.04 -6.13 -3.80
N TYR A 62 -0.03 -5.92 -3.03
CA TYR A 62 -0.08 -4.87 -2.01
C TYR A 62 0.96 -5.06 -0.91
N ARG A 63 1.22 -6.30 -0.53
CA ARG A 63 2.26 -6.61 0.46
C ARG A 63 3.63 -6.15 -0.01
N ILE A 64 3.99 -6.47 -1.25
CA ILE A 64 5.27 -6.05 -1.83
C ILE A 64 5.32 -4.53 -1.94
N ALA A 65 4.28 -3.92 -2.47
CA ALA A 65 4.20 -2.46 -2.65
C ALA A 65 4.33 -1.72 -1.32
N THR A 66 3.63 -2.18 -0.28
CA THR A 66 3.68 -1.56 1.04
C THR A 66 5.10 -1.61 1.61
N ARG A 67 5.75 -2.76 1.50
CA ARG A 67 7.13 -2.91 2.00
C ARG A 67 8.09 -1.99 1.23
N VAL A 68 7.96 -1.95 -0.09
CA VAL A 68 8.80 -1.08 -0.92
C VAL A 68 8.59 0.39 -0.55
N ALA A 69 7.34 0.81 -0.40
CA ALA A 69 7.01 2.19 -0.06
C ALA A 69 7.60 2.60 1.29
N ILE A 70 7.48 1.73 2.29
CA ILE A 70 8.02 1.99 3.62
C ILE A 70 9.56 2.08 3.55
N ASP A 71 10.21 1.14 2.86
CA ASP A 71 11.66 1.12 2.73
C ASP A 71 12.17 2.36 1.98
N GLU A 72 11.51 2.76 0.90
CA GLU A 72 11.88 3.94 0.12
C GLU A 72 11.73 5.23 0.93
N ARG A 73 10.65 5.36 1.70
CA ARG A 73 10.46 6.52 2.56
C ARG A 73 11.54 6.61 3.63
N ARG A 74 11.88 5.49 4.26
CA ARG A 74 12.94 5.45 5.27
C ARG A 74 14.28 5.88 4.72
N ARG A 75 14.61 5.46 3.50
CA ARG A 75 15.88 5.80 2.86
C ARG A 75 15.99 7.28 2.52
N ARG A 76 14.86 7.92 2.16
CA ARG A 76 14.82 9.31 1.71
C ARG A 76 14.62 10.31 2.83
N MET A 77 14.32 9.83 4.03
CA MET A 77 14.05 10.69 5.17
C MET A 77 15.17 10.70 6.17
N PRO A 78 15.65 11.89 6.54
CA PRO A 78 16.35 12.04 7.82
C PRO A 78 15.35 11.68 8.94
N ALA A 79 15.85 11.02 9.98
CA ALA A 79 15.07 10.42 11.07
C ALA A 79 14.07 11.36 11.79
N ALA A 80 14.00 12.63 11.45
CA ALA A 80 13.25 13.64 12.18
C ALA A 80 12.13 14.32 11.39
N ARG A 81 11.91 13.99 10.10
CA ARG A 81 10.88 14.70 9.31
C ARG A 81 10.16 13.80 8.34
N LEU A 82 8.84 13.80 8.46
CA LEU A 82 7.94 13.37 7.40
C LEU A 82 7.81 14.52 6.40
N PRO A 83 8.15 14.33 5.11
CA PRO A 83 7.92 15.40 4.16
C PRO A 83 6.43 15.67 4.00
N GLU A 84 6.09 16.93 3.87
CA GLU A 84 4.77 17.32 3.43
C GLU A 84 4.57 16.74 2.04
N LEU A 85 3.46 16.04 1.87
CA LEU A 85 3.07 15.58 0.55
C LEU A 85 2.73 16.80 -0.30
N PRO A 86 3.36 16.96 -1.49
CA PRO A 86 3.02 18.09 -2.34
C PRO A 86 1.55 18.04 -2.71
N ALA A 87 0.90 19.20 -2.63
CA ALA A 87 -0.47 19.33 -3.04
C ALA A 87 -0.56 19.05 -4.55
N ASP A 88 -1.34 18.04 -4.90
CA ASP A 88 -1.62 17.74 -6.28
C ASP A 88 -2.93 18.39 -6.66
N ASP A 89 -2.87 19.34 -7.57
CA ASP A 89 -4.04 20.09 -8.01
C ASP A 89 -5.02 19.28 -8.86
N SER A 90 -4.60 18.10 -9.34
CA SER A 90 -5.50 17.18 -10.04
C SER A 90 -6.16 16.24 -9.02
N ARG A 91 -7.12 16.75 -8.26
CA ARG A 91 -7.72 16.02 -7.15
C ARG A 91 -8.85 15.07 -7.58
N PRO A 92 -8.61 13.76 -7.63
CA PRO A 92 -9.72 12.82 -7.63
C PRO A 92 -10.39 12.81 -6.23
N ALA A 93 -11.55 12.20 -6.14
CA ALA A 93 -12.40 12.18 -4.94
C ALA A 93 -11.71 11.71 -3.64
N TYR A 94 -10.51 11.19 -3.71
CA TYR A 94 -9.75 10.66 -2.57
C TYR A 94 -8.66 11.60 -2.04
N ALA A 95 -8.57 12.82 -2.59
CA ALA A 95 -7.50 13.76 -2.22
C ALA A 95 -7.56 14.16 -0.75
N GLU A 96 -8.75 14.24 -0.19
CA GLU A 96 -8.90 14.54 1.25
C GLU A 96 -8.34 13.42 2.11
N LEU A 97 -8.57 12.17 1.72
CA LEU A 97 -8.03 11.02 2.45
C LEU A 97 -6.51 11.03 2.40
N ASP A 98 -5.93 11.32 1.25
CA ASP A 98 -4.48 11.40 1.08
C ASP A 98 -3.86 12.49 1.97
N HIS A 99 -4.49 13.66 1.98
CA HIS A 99 -4.02 14.78 2.80
C HIS A 99 -4.11 14.46 4.29
N LEU A 100 -5.22 13.87 4.71
CA LEU A 100 -5.45 13.53 6.11
C LEU A 100 -4.52 12.42 6.60
N THR A 101 -4.23 11.44 5.76
CA THR A 101 -3.41 10.28 6.15
C THR A 101 -1.91 10.54 6.10
N GLY A 102 -1.48 11.68 5.50
CA GLY A 102 -0.06 11.95 5.25
C GLY A 102 0.82 11.96 6.49
N ASP A 103 0.26 12.32 7.65
CA ASP A 103 1.01 12.41 8.90
C ASP A 103 0.85 11.18 9.80
N LEU A 104 0.13 10.18 9.36
CA LEU A 104 -0.01 8.94 10.12
C LEU A 104 1.29 8.14 10.07
N PRO A 105 1.61 7.38 11.13
CA PRO A 105 2.66 6.37 11.02
C PRO A 105 2.41 5.46 9.82
N ALA A 106 3.49 5.00 9.19
CA ALA A 106 3.40 4.28 7.91
C ALA A 106 2.44 3.09 7.94
N THR A 107 2.46 2.29 9.02
CA THR A 107 1.59 1.13 9.16
C THR A 107 0.12 1.53 9.30
N GLU A 108 -0.17 2.54 10.11
CA GLU A 108 -1.54 3.05 10.28
C GLU A 108 -2.05 3.65 8.98
N ARG A 109 -1.21 4.41 8.29
CA ARG A 109 -1.54 5.02 7.00
C ARG A 109 -1.90 3.95 5.99
N ALA A 110 -1.06 2.92 5.85
CA ALA A 110 -1.31 1.81 4.93
C ALA A 110 -2.62 1.11 5.27
N ALA A 111 -2.87 0.81 6.54
CA ALA A 111 -4.10 0.14 6.97
C ALA A 111 -5.34 0.96 6.64
N VAL A 112 -5.33 2.26 6.91
CA VAL A 112 -6.46 3.16 6.63
C VAL A 112 -6.70 3.26 5.12
N VAL A 113 -5.65 3.47 4.33
CA VAL A 113 -5.78 3.60 2.88
C VAL A 113 -6.29 2.30 2.27
N LEU A 114 -5.77 1.15 2.68
CA LEU A 114 -6.21 -0.14 2.16
C LEU A 114 -7.64 -0.46 2.55
N ARG A 115 -8.04 -0.14 3.77
CA ARG A 115 -9.40 -0.43 4.25
C ARG A 115 -10.44 0.49 3.62
N TYR A 116 -10.19 1.78 3.60
CA TYR A 116 -11.18 2.78 3.22
C TYR A 116 -11.02 3.30 1.79
N GLY A 117 -9.79 3.25 1.27
CA GLY A 117 -9.52 3.68 -0.10
C GLY A 117 -9.65 2.56 -1.13
N TYR A 118 -9.39 1.32 -0.75
CA TYR A 118 -9.39 0.17 -1.65
C TYR A 118 -10.32 -0.96 -1.20
N ASP A 119 -11.01 -0.76 -0.09
CA ASP A 119 -12.03 -1.66 0.42
C ASP A 119 -11.53 -3.10 0.65
N LEU A 120 -10.27 -3.25 1.08
CA LEU A 120 -9.72 -4.55 1.42
C LEU A 120 -10.26 -5.01 2.77
N ASN A 121 -10.46 -6.32 2.91
CA ASN A 121 -10.77 -6.90 4.21
C ASN A 121 -9.53 -6.99 5.08
N TYR A 122 -9.70 -7.20 6.38
CA TYR A 122 -8.56 -7.21 7.31
C TYR A 122 -7.59 -8.36 7.09
N ALA A 123 -8.05 -9.48 6.56
CA ALA A 123 -7.16 -10.59 6.21
C ALA A 123 -6.19 -10.18 5.10
N ASP A 124 -6.67 -9.48 4.10
CA ASP A 124 -5.85 -8.98 2.99
C ASP A 124 -4.92 -7.85 3.44
N ILE A 125 -5.42 -6.96 4.30
CA ILE A 125 -4.58 -5.91 4.89
C ILE A 125 -3.47 -6.51 5.74
N ALA A 126 -3.79 -7.52 6.55
CA ALA A 126 -2.78 -8.23 7.34
C ALA A 126 -1.69 -8.83 6.45
N SER A 127 -2.08 -9.46 5.34
CA SER A 127 -1.13 -9.99 4.36
C SER A 127 -0.26 -8.87 3.78
N ALA A 128 -0.87 -7.75 3.41
CA ALA A 128 -0.14 -6.60 2.86
C ALA A 128 0.86 -6.00 3.85
N LEU A 129 0.48 -5.94 5.13
CA LEU A 129 1.34 -5.38 6.18
C LEU A 129 2.34 -6.39 6.74
N GLY A 130 2.19 -7.68 6.43
CA GLY A 130 2.99 -8.73 7.04
C GLY A 130 2.69 -8.89 8.53
N SER A 131 1.44 -8.71 8.93
CA SER A 131 0.99 -8.72 10.32
C SER A 131 -0.15 -9.71 10.55
N SER A 132 -0.60 -9.82 11.79
CA SER A 132 -1.84 -10.54 12.09
C SER A 132 -3.06 -9.70 11.68
N GLU A 133 -4.19 -10.38 11.52
CA GLU A 133 -5.45 -9.71 11.22
C GLU A 133 -5.86 -8.74 12.33
N GLU A 134 -5.63 -9.13 13.59
CA GLU A 134 -5.91 -8.25 14.72
C GLU A 134 -5.01 -7.01 14.72
N ALA A 135 -3.73 -7.16 14.42
CA ALA A 135 -2.81 -6.03 14.31
C ALA A 135 -3.23 -5.09 13.17
N ALA A 136 -3.69 -5.62 12.04
CA ALA A 136 -4.20 -4.82 10.94
C ALA A 136 -5.44 -4.02 11.36
N ARG A 137 -6.36 -4.67 12.07
CA ARG A 137 -7.57 -4.03 12.59
C ARG A 137 -7.22 -2.90 13.58
N GLN A 138 -6.28 -3.15 14.47
CA GLN A 138 -5.82 -2.14 15.42
C GLN A 138 -5.12 -0.97 14.72
N ALA A 139 -4.30 -1.24 13.70
CA ALA A 139 -3.64 -0.19 12.95
C ALA A 139 -4.66 0.72 12.25
N ALA A 140 -5.69 0.15 11.63
CA ALA A 140 -6.76 0.92 11.01
C ALA A 140 -7.53 1.74 12.05
N SER A 141 -7.86 1.14 13.19
CA SER A 141 -8.58 1.83 14.28
C SER A 141 -7.78 2.97 14.87
N SER A 142 -6.49 2.75 15.11
CA SER A 142 -5.59 3.79 15.62
C SER A 142 -5.45 4.93 14.63
N GLY A 143 -5.32 4.60 13.35
CA GLY A 143 -5.25 5.61 12.29
C GLY A 143 -6.50 6.47 12.25
N VAL A 144 -7.68 5.86 12.30
CA VAL A 144 -8.95 6.58 12.32
C VAL A 144 -9.06 7.48 13.56
N ARG A 145 -8.65 7.00 14.73
CA ARG A 145 -8.68 7.81 15.95
C ARG A 145 -7.78 9.03 15.83
N ARG A 146 -6.60 8.89 15.27
CA ARG A 146 -5.69 10.03 15.05
C ARG A 146 -6.29 11.05 14.07
N LEU A 147 -6.93 10.57 13.02
CA LEU A 147 -7.61 11.44 12.07
C LEU A 147 -8.76 12.20 12.72
N ARG A 148 -9.57 11.54 13.54
CA ARG A 148 -10.68 12.20 14.24
C ARG A 148 -10.20 13.30 15.16
N ARG A 149 -9.10 13.11 15.86
CA ARG A 149 -8.53 14.14 16.73
C ARG A 149 -8.13 15.40 15.98
N ARG A 150 -7.72 15.25 14.72
CA ARG A 150 -7.35 16.39 13.89
C ARG A 150 -8.55 17.14 13.36
N MET A 151 -9.66 16.46 13.22
CA MET A 151 -10.88 17.05 12.66
C MET A 151 -11.72 17.78 13.70
N THR A 152 -11.39 17.68 14.96
CA THR A 152 -12.10 18.37 16.05
C THR A 152 -11.42 19.64 16.49
#